data_12ee44707e5b8588a1814c0f75f82396
#
_entry.id   12ee44707e5b8588a1814c0f75f82396
#
_cell.length_a   1.000
_cell.length_b   1.000
_cell.length_c   1.000
_cell.angle_alpha   90.00
_cell.angle_beta   90.00
_cell.angle_gamma   90.00
#
_symmetry.space_group_name_H-M   'P 1'
#
loop_
_entity.id
_entity.type
_entity.pdbx_description
1 polymer ?
#
loop_
_entity_poly.entity_id
_entity_poly.type
_entity_poly.pdbx_seq_one_letter_code
_entity_poly.pdbx_strand_id
1 'polypeptide(L)'
;MLDKEIQKQLIAKGRDFMHGYRDNDPYNEDFESDQDLKLPQPPLVKAPMAKDGNRIELTKDFSKLPMLHNLPKLIESRRSARIYTQENMSLAQLSFLLWSCQGVKSIRGKSYATLRTVPSGGARHPFETYLVIRR
;
A
#
# COMPACT_ATOMS: atom_id res chain seq x y z
N MET A 1 -4.53 -23.92 -18.18
CA MET A 1 -5.73 -23.83 -17.31
C MET A 1 -5.43 -24.68 -16.09
N LEU A 2 -5.53 -24.13 -14.87
CA LEU A 2 -5.30 -24.94 -13.64
C LEU A 2 -6.38 -26.01 -13.54
N ASP A 3 -5.98 -27.19 -13.06
CA ASP A 3 -6.90 -28.30 -12.79
C ASP A 3 -7.99 -27.83 -11.80
N LYS A 4 -9.24 -28.22 -12.05
CA LYS A 4 -10.39 -27.85 -11.21
C LYS A 4 -10.24 -28.30 -9.74
N GLU A 5 -9.56 -29.42 -9.53
CA GLU A 5 -9.33 -29.93 -8.17
C GLU A 5 -8.30 -29.07 -7.42
N ILE A 6 -7.23 -28.68 -8.11
CA ILE A 6 -6.25 -27.74 -7.56
C ILE A 6 -6.90 -26.38 -7.25
N GLN A 7 -7.79 -25.89 -8.12
CA GLN A 7 -8.53 -24.65 -7.85
C GLN A 7 -9.40 -24.75 -6.60
N LYS A 8 -10.12 -25.85 -6.40
CA LYS A 8 -10.93 -26.06 -5.19
C LYS A 8 -10.09 -26.10 -3.93
N GLN A 9 -8.93 -26.76 -3.97
CA GLN A 9 -8.02 -26.84 -2.84
C GLN A 9 -7.45 -25.45 -2.48
N LEU A 10 -7.07 -24.64 -3.47
CA LEU A 10 -6.58 -23.29 -3.27
C LEU A 10 -7.67 -22.38 -2.70
N ILE A 11 -8.92 -22.49 -3.19
CA ILE A 11 -10.05 -21.74 -2.66
C ILE A 11 -10.35 -22.15 -1.22
N ALA A 12 -10.34 -23.45 -0.90
CA ALA A 12 -10.56 -23.95 0.46
C ALA A 12 -9.50 -23.43 1.42
N LYS A 13 -8.22 -23.50 1.03
CA LYS A 13 -7.10 -22.96 1.79
C LYS A 13 -7.18 -21.45 2.00
N GLY A 14 -7.57 -20.70 0.96
CA GLY A 14 -7.77 -19.26 1.06
C GLY A 14 -8.95 -18.89 1.98
N ARG A 15 -10.03 -19.65 1.95
CA ARG A 15 -11.15 -19.46 2.87
C ARG A 15 -10.77 -19.76 4.31
N ASP A 16 -10.03 -20.81 4.55
CA ASP A 16 -9.54 -21.17 5.88
C ASP A 16 -8.63 -20.07 6.45
N PHE A 17 -7.72 -19.54 5.65
CA PHE A 17 -6.90 -18.38 5.99
C PHE A 17 -7.74 -17.14 6.33
N MET A 18 -8.83 -16.88 5.56
CA MET A 18 -9.71 -15.72 5.78
C MET A 18 -10.60 -15.84 7.03
N HIS A 19 -10.79 -17.03 7.58
CA HIS A 19 -11.51 -17.21 8.84
C HIS A 19 -10.72 -16.71 10.06
N GLY A 20 -9.46 -16.34 9.87
CA GLY A 20 -8.61 -15.84 10.94
C GLY A 20 -8.25 -16.91 11.98
N TYR A 21 -7.78 -16.44 13.10
CA TYR A 21 -7.41 -17.31 14.22
C TYR A 21 -8.66 -17.95 14.81
N ARG A 22 -8.69 -19.27 14.85
CA ARG A 22 -9.71 -20.04 15.57
C ARG A 22 -9.24 -20.26 17.01
N ASP A 23 -10.17 -20.48 17.92
CA ASP A 23 -9.89 -20.66 19.35
C ASP A 23 -8.89 -21.79 19.67
N ASN A 24 -8.60 -22.67 18.70
CA ASN A 24 -7.64 -23.77 18.82
C ASN A 24 -6.42 -23.59 17.90
N ASP A 25 -6.10 -22.38 17.47
CA ASP A 25 -4.90 -22.11 16.68
C ASP A 25 -3.67 -22.18 17.60
N PRO A 26 -2.72 -23.12 17.37
CA PRO A 26 -1.51 -23.22 18.18
C PRO A 26 -0.63 -21.97 18.14
N TYR A 27 -0.91 -21.04 17.22
CA TYR A 27 -0.21 -19.75 17.14
C TYR A 27 -0.88 -18.63 17.96
N ASN A 28 -2.02 -18.88 18.60
CA ASN A 28 -2.82 -17.82 19.25
C ASN A 28 -2.37 -17.50 20.67
N GLU A 29 -1.70 -18.41 21.37
CA GLU A 29 -1.35 -18.22 22.80
C GLU A 29 0.03 -17.64 23.05
N ASP A 30 0.98 -17.75 22.08
CA ASP A 30 2.37 -17.34 22.27
C ASP A 30 2.95 -16.47 21.13
N PHE A 31 2.10 -15.89 20.26
CA PHE A 31 2.62 -15.05 19.19
C PHE A 31 2.98 -13.65 19.68
N GLU A 32 4.26 -13.44 19.94
CA GLU A 32 4.82 -12.11 20.14
C GLU A 32 5.27 -11.52 18.81
N SER A 33 4.76 -10.34 18.48
CA SER A 33 5.22 -9.62 17.28
C SER A 33 6.63 -9.06 17.49
N ASP A 34 7.35 -8.80 16.40
CA ASP A 34 8.67 -8.13 16.45
C ASP A 34 8.63 -6.81 17.25
N GLN A 35 7.47 -6.14 17.28
CA GLN A 35 7.26 -4.94 18.04
C GLN A 35 7.16 -5.22 19.55
N ASP A 36 6.52 -6.30 19.95
CA ASP A 36 6.41 -6.72 21.35
C ASP A 36 7.78 -7.15 21.86
N LEU A 37 8.54 -7.85 21.04
CA LEU A 37 9.92 -8.24 21.27
C LEU A 37 10.91 -7.07 21.21
N LYS A 38 10.45 -5.86 20.86
CA LYS A 38 11.29 -4.66 20.70
C LYS A 38 12.45 -4.81 19.71
N LEU A 39 12.27 -5.65 18.72
CA LEU A 39 13.28 -5.85 17.67
C LEU A 39 13.48 -4.57 16.85
N PRO A 40 14.66 -4.38 16.24
CA PRO A 40 14.91 -3.24 15.39
C PRO A 40 13.90 -3.15 14.25
N GLN A 41 13.37 -1.97 14.00
CA GLN A 41 12.46 -1.72 12.89
C GLN A 41 13.18 -1.92 11.55
N PRO A 42 12.50 -2.44 10.52
CA PRO A 42 13.06 -2.49 9.19
C PRO A 42 13.34 -1.08 8.67
N PRO A 43 14.33 -0.89 7.77
CA PRO A 43 14.67 0.42 7.25
C PRO A 43 13.46 1.07 6.54
N LEU A 44 13.32 2.40 6.70
CA LEU A 44 12.23 3.18 6.07
C LEU A 44 12.23 3.10 4.55
N VAL A 45 13.40 2.92 3.97
CA VAL A 45 13.58 2.80 2.53
C VAL A 45 14.10 1.40 2.25
N LYS A 46 13.27 0.60 1.60
CA LYS A 46 13.64 -0.73 1.15
C LYS A 46 14.70 -0.64 0.05
N ALA A 47 15.71 -1.50 0.09
CA ALA A 47 16.68 -1.61 -0.99
C ALA A 47 15.96 -2.01 -2.31
N PRO A 48 16.39 -1.49 -3.47
CA PRO A 48 15.82 -1.89 -4.75
C PRO A 48 16.00 -3.39 -4.97
N MET A 49 14.99 -4.05 -5.51
CA MET A 49 15.00 -5.51 -5.73
C MET A 49 16.01 -5.94 -6.80
N ALA A 50 16.29 -5.08 -7.77
CA ALA A 50 17.29 -5.31 -8.82
C ALA A 50 18.56 -4.53 -8.52
N LYS A 51 19.72 -5.14 -8.75
CA LYS A 51 21.04 -4.47 -8.59
C LYS A 51 21.17 -3.22 -9.47
N ASP A 52 20.49 -3.23 -10.63
CA ASP A 52 20.51 -2.14 -11.62
C ASP A 52 19.19 -1.30 -11.59
N GLY A 53 18.41 -1.41 -10.52
CA GLY A 53 17.15 -0.69 -10.39
C GLY A 53 17.39 0.81 -10.33
N ASN A 54 16.89 1.54 -11.34
CA ASN A 54 16.90 3.00 -11.33
C ASN A 54 15.94 3.51 -10.25
N ARG A 55 16.48 4.32 -9.35
CA ARG A 55 15.69 5.03 -8.37
C ARG A 55 15.16 6.32 -8.98
N ILE A 56 13.84 6.48 -8.98
CA ILE A 56 13.20 7.72 -9.43
C ILE A 56 12.66 8.44 -8.19
N GLU A 57 13.12 9.68 -7.98
CA GLU A 57 12.60 10.51 -6.91
C GLU A 57 11.24 11.08 -7.31
N LEU A 58 10.28 10.96 -6.38
CA LEU A 58 8.93 11.46 -6.55
C LEU A 58 8.79 12.80 -5.84
N THR A 59 8.18 13.78 -6.53
CA THR A 59 7.92 15.08 -5.93
C THR A 59 6.88 15.01 -4.83
N LYS A 60 7.03 15.85 -3.81
CA LYS A 60 5.99 16.15 -2.80
C LYS A 60 5.38 17.54 -3.00
N ASP A 61 5.85 18.28 -4.00
CA ASP A 61 5.24 19.55 -4.40
C ASP A 61 4.18 19.30 -5.47
N PHE A 62 2.93 19.44 -5.07
CA PHE A 62 1.75 19.23 -5.91
C PHE A 62 1.07 20.55 -6.29
N SER A 63 1.67 21.69 -5.97
CA SER A 63 1.10 23.04 -6.18
C SER A 63 0.75 23.35 -7.64
N LYS A 64 1.46 22.72 -8.58
CA LYS A 64 1.26 22.88 -10.02
C LYS A 64 0.21 21.95 -10.62
N LEU A 65 -0.32 21.01 -9.84
CA LEU A 65 -1.37 20.12 -10.33
C LEU A 65 -2.73 20.86 -10.30
N PRO A 66 -3.52 20.76 -11.36
CA PRO A 66 -4.85 21.35 -11.39
C PRO A 66 -5.80 20.52 -10.50
N MET A 67 -5.81 20.82 -9.21
CA MET A 67 -6.63 20.10 -8.23
C MET A 67 -7.78 20.97 -7.74
N LEU A 68 -8.96 20.36 -7.63
CA LEU A 68 -10.08 20.95 -6.90
C LEU A 68 -9.88 20.76 -5.40
N HIS A 69 -9.89 21.86 -4.64
CA HIS A 69 -9.73 21.82 -3.19
C HIS A 69 -11.07 21.81 -2.42
N ASN A 70 -12.18 21.84 -3.14
CA ASN A 70 -13.52 21.84 -2.54
C ASN A 70 -14.04 20.40 -2.43
N LEU A 71 -13.94 19.81 -1.27
CA LEU A 71 -14.35 18.43 -1.02
C LEU A 71 -15.84 18.17 -1.35
N PRO A 72 -16.82 19.00 -0.95
CA PRO A 72 -18.20 18.81 -1.35
C PRO A 72 -18.39 18.71 -2.87
N LYS A 73 -17.76 19.62 -3.64
CA LYS A 73 -17.80 19.57 -5.11
C LYS A 73 -17.14 18.33 -5.69
N LEU A 74 -16.05 17.85 -5.09
CA LEU A 74 -15.39 16.61 -5.50
C LEU A 74 -16.31 15.41 -5.31
N ILE A 75 -16.99 15.33 -4.19
CA ILE A 75 -17.94 14.25 -3.89
C ILE A 75 -19.11 14.30 -4.86
N GLU A 76 -19.69 15.48 -5.09
CA GLU A 76 -20.83 15.69 -5.99
C GLU A 76 -20.48 15.38 -7.45
N SER A 77 -19.32 15.81 -7.91
CA SER A 77 -18.89 15.65 -9.31
C SER A 77 -18.31 14.28 -9.64
N ARG A 78 -17.93 13.49 -8.62
CA ARG A 78 -17.33 12.18 -8.85
C ARG A 78 -18.20 11.28 -9.72
N ARG A 79 -17.61 10.75 -10.77
CA ARG A 79 -18.24 9.76 -11.68
C ARG A 79 -17.26 8.62 -11.92
N SER A 80 -17.79 7.45 -12.23
CA SER A 80 -16.98 6.33 -12.70
C SER A 80 -16.64 6.54 -14.17
N ALA A 81 -15.38 6.87 -14.45
CA ALA A 81 -14.86 6.98 -15.81
C ALA A 81 -14.31 5.63 -16.28
N ARG A 82 -14.70 5.21 -17.50
CA ARG A 82 -14.24 3.95 -18.12
C ARG A 82 -13.66 4.19 -19.52
N ILE A 83 -13.68 5.43 -19.98
CA ILE A 83 -13.05 5.88 -21.20
C ILE A 83 -11.86 6.74 -20.82
N TYR A 84 -10.70 6.35 -21.27
CA TYR A 84 -9.44 7.02 -20.97
C TYR A 84 -8.97 7.82 -22.16
N THR A 85 -8.29 8.93 -21.91
CA THR A 85 -7.63 9.72 -22.95
C THR A 85 -6.36 9.01 -23.42
N GLN A 86 -5.82 9.47 -24.55
CA GLN A 86 -4.53 8.99 -25.08
C GLN A 86 -3.33 9.72 -24.43
N GLU A 87 -3.61 10.66 -23.53
CA GLU A 87 -2.57 11.42 -22.85
C GLU A 87 -1.85 10.59 -21.79
N ASN A 88 -0.54 10.73 -21.77
CA ASN A 88 0.28 10.07 -20.75
C ASN A 88 0.16 10.79 -19.40
N MET A 89 0.12 10.03 -18.34
CA MET A 89 0.18 10.57 -16.99
C MET A 89 1.56 11.19 -16.73
N SER A 90 1.61 12.41 -16.21
CA SER A 90 2.87 13.04 -15.81
C SER A 90 3.45 12.40 -14.54
N LEU A 91 4.77 12.52 -14.36
CA LEU A 91 5.42 12.06 -13.13
C LEU A 91 4.86 12.72 -11.87
N ALA A 92 4.46 14.00 -11.94
CA ALA A 92 3.85 14.70 -10.82
C ALA A 92 2.47 14.12 -10.45
N GLN A 93 1.64 13.77 -11.44
CA GLN A 93 0.35 13.10 -11.21
C GLN A 93 0.56 11.71 -10.59
N LEU A 94 1.49 10.93 -11.12
CA LEU A 94 1.84 9.63 -10.56
C LEU A 94 2.35 9.77 -9.12
N SER A 95 3.22 10.74 -8.86
CA SER A 95 3.73 11.04 -7.52
C SER A 95 2.62 11.37 -6.54
N PHE A 96 1.64 12.16 -6.96
CA PHE A 96 0.47 12.50 -6.15
C PHE A 96 -0.38 11.27 -5.83
N LEU A 97 -0.64 10.40 -6.81
CA LEU A 97 -1.41 9.17 -6.59
C LEU A 97 -0.71 8.24 -5.60
N LEU A 98 0.59 8.00 -5.78
CA LEU A 98 1.37 7.17 -4.87
C LEU A 98 1.44 7.77 -3.47
N TRP A 99 1.63 9.09 -3.37
CA TRP A 99 1.60 9.79 -2.09
C TRP A 99 0.23 9.68 -1.41
N SER A 100 -0.86 9.80 -2.15
CA SER A 100 -2.22 9.66 -1.62
C SER A 100 -2.47 8.26 -1.07
N CYS A 101 -1.90 7.22 -1.71
CA CYS A 101 -2.07 5.82 -1.29
C CYS A 101 -1.23 5.45 -0.06
N GLN A 102 0.04 5.87 0.01
CA GLN A 102 1.00 5.39 1.02
C GLN A 102 2.03 6.44 1.44
N GLY A 103 1.80 7.72 1.12
CA GLY A 103 2.76 8.79 1.38
C GLY A 103 3.09 8.96 2.87
N VAL A 104 4.37 8.99 3.21
CA VAL A 104 4.84 9.28 4.55
C VAL A 104 4.76 10.78 4.82
N LYS A 105 3.96 11.19 5.81
CA LYS A 105 3.82 12.57 6.27
C LYS A 105 4.87 12.93 7.31
N SER A 106 5.09 12.05 8.27
CA SER A 106 6.06 12.26 9.35
C SER A 106 6.49 10.94 9.98
N ILE A 107 7.54 10.99 10.77
CA ILE A 107 8.08 9.88 11.55
C ILE A 107 7.89 10.21 13.03
N ARG A 108 7.44 9.25 13.82
CA ARG A 108 7.18 9.41 15.24
C ARG A 108 7.94 8.40 16.07
N GLY A 109 8.52 8.85 17.16
CA GLY A 109 9.16 8.02 18.20
C GLY A 109 10.56 7.51 17.82
N LYS A 110 11.22 6.90 18.80
CA LYS A 110 12.59 6.36 18.66
C LYS A 110 12.65 5.13 17.73
N SER A 111 11.60 4.31 17.75
CA SER A 111 11.42 3.15 16.88
C SER A 111 10.71 3.49 15.57
N TYR A 112 10.60 4.76 15.24
CA TYR A 112 10.02 5.38 14.05
C TYR A 112 8.76 4.73 13.49
N ALA A 113 7.62 4.94 14.11
CA ALA A 113 6.34 4.73 13.43
C ALA A 113 6.17 5.74 12.30
N THR A 114 5.86 5.30 11.08
CA THR A 114 5.55 6.21 9.97
C THR A 114 4.09 6.63 10.02
N LEU A 115 3.85 7.95 10.05
CA LEU A 115 2.51 8.50 9.89
C LEU A 115 2.27 8.76 8.41
N ARG A 116 1.31 8.05 7.83
CA ARG A 116 1.04 8.09 6.38
C ARG A 116 -0.29 8.79 6.07
N THR A 117 -0.55 8.93 4.79
CA THR A 117 -1.80 9.51 4.25
C THR A 117 -3.01 8.62 4.47
N VAL A 118 -2.80 7.33 4.69
CA VAL A 118 -3.82 6.32 4.94
C VAL A 118 -3.66 5.72 6.34
N PRO A 119 -4.76 5.29 6.99
CA PRO A 119 -4.68 4.65 8.30
C PRO A 119 -4.12 3.22 8.20
N SER A 120 -3.56 2.75 9.31
CA SER A 120 -3.17 1.36 9.49
C SER A 120 -3.20 0.99 10.97
N GLY A 121 -3.67 -0.20 11.29
CA GLY A 121 -3.63 -0.73 12.66
C GLY A 121 -2.19 -0.76 13.19
N GLY A 122 -1.94 -0.14 14.35
CA GLY A 122 -0.60 -0.02 14.93
C GLY A 122 0.44 0.72 14.07
N ALA A 123 0.02 1.49 13.05
CA ALA A 123 0.89 2.17 12.09
C ALA A 123 1.89 1.22 11.36
N ARG A 124 1.53 -0.03 11.19
CA ARG A 124 2.39 -1.08 10.60
C ARG A 124 2.54 -0.98 9.09
N HIS A 125 1.50 -0.49 8.38
CA HIS A 125 1.51 -0.28 6.92
C HIS A 125 2.10 -1.45 6.11
N PRO A 126 1.51 -2.65 6.15
CA PRO A 126 2.09 -3.85 5.57
C PRO A 126 2.06 -3.88 4.03
N PHE A 127 1.33 -2.94 3.40
CA PHE A 127 1.15 -2.94 1.95
C PHE A 127 2.27 -2.18 1.24
N GLU A 128 2.76 -2.76 0.17
CA GLU A 128 3.67 -2.13 -0.79
C GLU A 128 2.93 -1.91 -2.12
N THR A 129 3.19 -0.78 -2.77
CA THR A 129 2.56 -0.44 -4.06
C THR A 129 3.49 -0.80 -5.20
N TYR A 130 3.01 -1.63 -6.11
CA TYR A 130 3.70 -1.99 -7.35
C TYR A 130 2.95 -1.39 -8.54
N LEU A 131 3.70 -0.94 -9.54
CA LEU A 131 3.16 -0.34 -10.74
C LEU A 131 3.43 -1.23 -11.95
N VAL A 132 2.41 -1.43 -12.78
CA VAL A 132 2.54 -1.99 -14.11
C VAL A 132 2.30 -0.87 -15.12
N ILE A 133 3.36 -0.47 -15.84
CA ILE A 133 3.31 0.63 -16.80
C ILE A 133 3.28 0.03 -18.20
N ARG A 134 2.23 0.33 -18.98
CA ARG A 134 2.17 0.03 -20.41
C ARG A 134 2.79 1.21 -21.18
N ARG A 135 3.66 0.88 -22.10
CA ARG A 135 4.17 1.81 -23.11
C ARG A 135 3.31 1.76 -24.35
#